data_9fed4a23c2eb02b1ba5cb88715fcb6d5
#
_entry.id   9fed4a23c2eb02b1ba5cb88715fcb6d5
#
_cell.length_a   1.000
_cell.length_b   1.000
_cell.length_c   1.000
_cell.angle_alpha   90.00
_cell.angle_beta   90.00
_cell.angle_gamma   90.00
#
_symmetry.space_group_name_H-M   'P 1'
#
loop_
_entity.id
_entity.type
_entity.pdbx_description
1 polymer ?
#
loop_
_entity_poly.entity_id
_entity_poly.type
_entity_poly.pdbx_seq_one_letter_code
_entity_poly.pdbx_strand_id
1 'polypeptide(L)'
;MTQPTGVVDATFAGTDPHAVYALQLSEFGPPHVSALAELPAVGPHATGLGKVAASSSLPMELRTYGWQLQRGNRISSADQRRARTHRDSIIQAFVDVTQGAHIPEVSVRLPGPVTTVIEAMLPSGQRIVRDHGARQDVAGAWAEAVAELTSRIHDVIGAQTTIFVQEPQAQRAVDGKIRSVSGADVERALDISEVRSMWQLAAHTDATLLIDTTAGLASTAAEVGSVAMELPVGRTQRTEETWELVDSLVSAETPVGLYLPHNTTPELFAEDFIQQYLDWGLTPAGLEHVRLTLQLVSGAEREVGTGLEWLRTVAEHAAGYLATL
;
A
#
# COMPACT_ATOMS: atom_id res chain seq x y z
N MET A 1 -15.49 18.15 11.72
CA MET A 1 -16.47 17.68 10.72
C MET A 1 -15.94 16.36 10.20
N THR A 2 -16.73 15.33 10.26
CA THR A 2 -16.40 13.98 9.80
C THR A 2 -16.32 13.99 8.27
N GLN A 3 -15.19 13.67 7.70
CA GLN A 3 -14.98 13.66 6.25
C GLN A 3 -14.09 12.50 5.85
N PRO A 4 -14.28 11.94 4.66
CA PRO A 4 -13.34 10.93 4.16
C PRO A 4 -11.98 11.57 3.92
N THR A 5 -10.93 10.82 4.18
CA THR A 5 -9.56 11.29 3.98
C THR A 5 -9.03 10.78 2.65
N GLY A 6 -8.57 11.68 1.79
CA GLY A 6 -7.83 11.30 0.61
C GLY A 6 -6.43 10.80 0.97
N VAL A 7 -5.99 9.69 0.38
CA VAL A 7 -4.68 9.10 0.60
C VAL A 7 -4.01 8.81 -0.75
N VAL A 8 -2.78 9.27 -0.93
CA VAL A 8 -2.05 9.03 -2.17
C VAL A 8 -1.52 7.60 -2.23
N ASP A 9 -1.84 6.90 -3.31
CA ASP A 9 -1.21 5.65 -3.73
C ASP A 9 -0.63 5.82 -5.13
N ALA A 10 0.61 6.34 -5.23
CA ALA A 10 1.19 6.74 -6.50
C ALA A 10 2.65 6.30 -6.68
N THR A 11 3.01 6.04 -7.94
CA THR A 11 4.40 6.03 -8.40
C THR A 11 4.64 7.25 -9.28
N PHE A 12 5.82 7.85 -9.16
CA PHE A 12 6.14 9.08 -9.83
C PHE A 12 7.22 8.87 -10.91
N ALA A 13 7.01 9.45 -12.09
CA ALA A 13 8.05 9.52 -13.10
C ALA A 13 9.19 10.43 -12.61
N GLY A 14 10.41 10.17 -13.04
CA GLY A 14 11.55 10.99 -12.64
C GLY A 14 12.37 10.41 -11.49
N THR A 15 13.33 11.19 -11.01
CA THR A 15 14.32 10.75 -10.01
C THR A 15 14.51 11.74 -8.88
N ASP A 16 13.81 12.88 -8.91
CA ASP A 16 13.92 13.95 -7.91
C ASP A 16 12.74 13.88 -6.91
N PRO A 17 12.98 13.44 -5.67
CA PRO A 17 11.94 13.39 -4.66
C PRO A 17 11.46 14.78 -4.21
N HIS A 18 12.28 15.82 -4.28
CA HIS A 18 11.87 17.16 -3.87
C HIS A 18 10.80 17.73 -4.82
N ALA A 19 10.96 17.53 -6.14
CA ALA A 19 9.95 17.92 -7.11
C ALA A 19 8.62 17.19 -6.88
N VAL A 20 8.68 15.88 -6.57
CA VAL A 20 7.49 15.06 -6.25
C VAL A 20 6.77 15.60 -5.01
N TYR A 21 7.51 15.92 -3.94
CA TYR A 21 6.88 16.41 -2.71
C TYR A 21 6.34 17.83 -2.86
N ALA A 22 7.03 18.69 -3.61
CA ALA A 22 6.51 20.02 -3.94
C ALA A 22 5.18 19.91 -4.69
N LEU A 23 5.07 19.00 -5.66
CA LEU A 23 3.84 18.72 -6.38
C LEU A 23 2.75 18.18 -5.44
N GLN A 24 3.05 17.18 -4.62
CA GLN A 24 2.06 16.62 -3.69
C GLN A 24 1.52 17.68 -2.73
N LEU A 25 2.38 18.48 -2.12
CA LEU A 25 1.97 19.48 -1.14
C LEU A 25 1.22 20.67 -1.77
N SER A 26 1.49 21.01 -3.04
CA SER A 26 0.73 22.04 -3.75
C SER A 26 -0.68 21.60 -4.10
N GLU A 27 -0.86 20.34 -4.50
CA GLU A 27 -2.13 19.81 -4.99
C GLU A 27 -2.91 19.03 -3.91
N PHE A 28 -2.22 18.47 -2.91
CA PHE A 28 -2.79 17.49 -2.00
C PHE A 28 -2.18 17.58 -0.58
N GLY A 29 -2.23 18.77 0.02
CA GLY A 29 -1.76 19.00 1.39
C GLY A 29 -2.74 18.53 2.48
N PRO A 30 -2.36 18.65 3.76
CA PRO A 30 -3.26 18.32 4.87
C PRO A 30 -4.64 18.97 4.75
N PRO A 31 -5.74 18.27 5.11
CA PRO A 31 -5.80 17.07 5.95
C PRO A 31 -5.62 15.74 5.21
N HIS A 32 -5.32 15.76 3.94
CA HIS A 32 -5.08 14.57 3.13
C HIS A 32 -3.68 14.00 3.36
N VAL A 33 -3.52 12.70 3.07
CA VAL A 33 -2.30 11.93 3.37
C VAL A 33 -1.41 11.85 2.14
N SER A 34 -0.26 12.52 2.20
CA SER A 34 0.77 12.46 1.15
C SER A 34 1.54 11.14 1.21
N ALA A 35 2.00 10.64 0.05
CA ALA A 35 2.81 9.44 -0.03
C ALA A 35 4.31 9.73 0.08
N LEU A 36 5.06 8.82 0.72
CA LEU A 36 6.50 8.77 0.49
C LEU A 36 6.77 8.32 -0.95
N ALA A 37 7.56 9.11 -1.68
CA ALA A 37 7.75 8.97 -3.11
C ALA A 37 8.30 7.59 -3.51
N GLU A 38 7.63 6.93 -4.44
CA GLU A 38 8.16 5.76 -5.14
C GLU A 38 8.62 6.20 -6.54
N LEU A 39 9.92 6.04 -6.82
CA LEU A 39 10.59 6.54 -8.01
C LEU A 39 11.15 5.40 -8.85
N PRO A 40 10.35 4.75 -9.73
CA PRO A 40 10.80 3.60 -10.50
C PRO A 40 12.02 3.87 -11.39
N ALA A 41 12.18 5.10 -11.86
CA ALA A 41 13.32 5.49 -12.69
C ALA A 41 14.68 5.42 -11.97
N VAL A 42 14.70 5.41 -10.63
CA VAL A 42 15.92 5.24 -9.83
C VAL A 42 16.39 3.79 -9.86
N GLY A 43 15.50 2.86 -10.12
CA GLY A 43 15.82 1.45 -10.31
C GLY A 43 15.40 0.53 -9.15
N PRO A 44 15.85 -0.73 -9.16
CA PRO A 44 15.31 -1.80 -8.31
C PRO A 44 15.62 -1.65 -6.81
N HIS A 45 16.48 -0.73 -6.41
CA HIS A 45 16.73 -0.41 -5.00
C HIS A 45 15.65 0.52 -4.41
N ALA A 46 14.94 1.24 -5.29
CA ALA A 46 13.94 2.25 -4.94
C ALA A 46 12.50 1.74 -4.99
N THR A 47 12.28 0.56 -5.54
CA THR A 47 10.94 0.03 -5.84
C THR A 47 10.76 -1.41 -5.42
N GLY A 48 9.52 -1.86 -5.32
CA GLY A 48 9.17 -3.25 -5.08
C GLY A 48 9.93 -3.83 -3.88
N LEU A 49 10.54 -5.01 -4.07
CA LEU A 49 11.31 -5.69 -3.02
C LEU A 49 12.52 -4.89 -2.50
N GLY A 50 13.03 -3.91 -3.26
CA GLY A 50 14.08 -3.01 -2.79
C GLY A 50 13.66 -2.21 -1.56
N LYS A 51 12.40 -1.80 -1.51
CA LYS A 51 11.82 -1.08 -0.36
C LYS A 51 11.73 -1.99 0.87
N VAL A 52 11.33 -3.25 0.69
CA VAL A 52 11.33 -4.25 1.77
C VAL A 52 12.76 -4.53 2.23
N ALA A 53 13.69 -4.75 1.29
CA ALA A 53 15.10 -5.01 1.59
C ALA A 53 15.76 -3.86 2.37
N ALA A 54 15.35 -2.61 2.15
CA ALA A 54 15.88 -1.45 2.85
C ALA A 54 15.71 -1.53 4.38
N SER A 55 14.60 -2.10 4.85
CA SER A 55 14.27 -2.22 6.28
C SER A 55 14.38 -3.63 6.82
N SER A 56 14.51 -4.66 5.95
CA SER A 56 14.55 -6.07 6.35
C SER A 56 15.78 -6.41 7.20
N SER A 57 15.56 -7.24 8.22
CA SER A 57 16.61 -7.87 9.01
C SER A 57 17.31 -9.04 8.28
N LEU A 58 16.64 -9.66 7.31
CA LEU A 58 17.24 -10.70 6.49
C LEU A 58 18.18 -10.11 5.44
N PRO A 59 19.41 -10.65 5.31
CA PRO A 59 20.34 -10.16 4.30
C PRO A 59 19.88 -10.56 2.90
N MET A 60 19.62 -9.57 2.08
CA MET A 60 19.18 -9.72 0.69
C MET A 60 20.20 -9.08 -0.26
N GLU A 61 20.34 -9.62 -1.44
CA GLU A 61 21.16 -9.06 -2.52
C GLU A 61 20.39 -9.05 -3.84
N LEU A 62 20.71 -8.09 -4.70
CA LEU A 62 20.13 -8.02 -6.04
C LEU A 62 20.96 -8.85 -7.01
N ARG A 63 20.31 -9.79 -7.68
CA ARG A 63 20.90 -10.65 -8.72
C ARG A 63 20.22 -10.38 -10.06
N THR A 64 20.74 -10.99 -11.12
CA THR A 64 20.19 -10.84 -12.48
C THR A 64 18.70 -11.16 -12.58
N TYR A 65 18.20 -12.05 -11.72
CA TYR A 65 16.79 -12.50 -11.72
C TYR A 65 15.95 -11.86 -10.62
N GLY A 66 16.47 -10.89 -9.88
CA GLY A 66 15.75 -10.19 -8.81
C GLY A 66 16.43 -10.30 -7.45
N TRP A 67 15.69 -9.96 -6.41
CA TRP A 67 16.19 -10.01 -5.03
C TRP A 67 16.28 -11.45 -4.52
N GLN A 68 17.38 -11.76 -3.83
CA GLN A 68 17.70 -13.10 -3.33
C GLN A 68 18.20 -13.02 -1.89
N LEU A 69 17.80 -14.00 -1.05
CA LEU A 69 18.39 -14.16 0.29
C LEU A 69 19.86 -14.59 0.16
N GLN A 70 20.71 -14.06 1.03
CA GLN A 70 22.12 -14.47 1.10
C GLN A 70 22.31 -15.76 1.89
N ARG A 71 23.33 -16.56 1.51
CA ARG A 71 23.73 -17.72 2.30
C ARG A 71 24.57 -17.31 3.50
N GLY A 72 24.12 -17.68 4.70
CA GLY A 72 24.96 -17.74 5.91
C GLY A 72 25.60 -16.45 6.38
N ASN A 73 25.37 -15.32 5.73
CA ASN A 73 25.95 -14.04 6.10
C ASN A 73 24.87 -13.14 6.74
N ARG A 74 25.14 -12.66 7.96
CA ARG A 74 24.26 -11.73 8.67
C ARG A 74 24.56 -10.26 8.38
N ILE A 75 25.47 -9.97 7.45
CA ILE A 75 25.87 -8.60 7.11
C ILE A 75 25.06 -8.16 5.89
N SER A 76 24.45 -6.98 5.99
CA SER A 76 23.72 -6.37 4.87
C SER A 76 24.59 -6.28 3.62
N SER A 77 24.03 -6.68 2.47
CA SER A 77 24.68 -6.58 1.17
C SER A 77 24.96 -5.13 0.76
N ALA A 78 25.75 -4.92 -0.26
CA ALA A 78 25.93 -3.60 -0.87
C ALA A 78 24.59 -3.07 -1.44
N ASP A 79 23.78 -3.96 -2.02
CA ASP A 79 22.49 -3.61 -2.61
C ASP A 79 21.47 -3.21 -1.52
N GLN A 80 21.44 -3.95 -0.42
CA GLN A 80 20.61 -3.63 0.72
C GLN A 80 20.99 -2.29 1.36
N ARG A 81 22.30 -1.99 1.45
CA ARG A 81 22.76 -0.67 1.92
C ARG A 81 22.36 0.45 0.95
N ARG A 82 22.43 0.23 -0.37
CA ARG A 82 21.95 1.20 -1.36
C ARG A 82 20.46 1.46 -1.24
N ALA A 83 19.66 0.41 -1.08
CA ALA A 83 18.21 0.53 -0.86
C ALA A 83 17.91 1.34 0.41
N ARG A 84 18.64 1.09 1.51
CA ARG A 84 18.53 1.85 2.76
C ARG A 84 18.90 3.31 2.58
N THR A 85 20.02 3.60 1.91
CA THR A 85 20.44 4.98 1.63
C THR A 85 19.38 5.71 0.80
N HIS A 86 18.79 5.04 -0.20
CA HIS A 86 17.72 5.64 -1.00
C HIS A 86 16.48 5.94 -0.15
N ARG A 87 16.01 4.98 0.66
CA ARG A 87 14.90 5.17 1.59
C ARG A 87 15.14 6.40 2.49
N ASP A 88 16.31 6.47 3.11
CA ASP A 88 16.64 7.58 4.01
C ASP A 88 16.68 8.92 3.26
N SER A 89 17.15 8.94 2.00
CA SER A 89 17.12 10.13 1.14
C SER A 89 15.69 10.57 0.80
N ILE A 90 14.78 9.65 0.55
CA ILE A 90 13.37 9.93 0.31
C ILE A 90 12.71 10.56 1.55
N ILE A 91 12.95 9.99 2.73
CA ILE A 91 12.43 10.52 3.99
C ILE A 91 13.00 11.93 4.26
N GLN A 92 14.30 12.12 4.06
CA GLN A 92 14.95 13.44 4.27
C GLN A 92 14.41 14.48 3.30
N ALA A 93 14.25 14.16 2.02
CA ALA A 93 13.69 15.07 1.04
C ALA A 93 12.25 15.51 1.39
N PHE A 94 11.46 14.62 2.00
CA PHE A 94 10.12 14.97 2.51
C PHE A 94 10.22 16.03 3.62
N VAL A 95 11.12 15.84 4.57
CA VAL A 95 11.37 16.81 5.66
C VAL A 95 11.83 18.17 5.10
N ASP A 96 12.74 18.14 4.14
CA ASP A 96 13.27 19.36 3.53
C ASP A 96 12.19 20.20 2.84
N VAL A 97 11.23 19.54 2.17
CA VAL A 97 10.14 20.23 1.47
C VAL A 97 9.03 20.67 2.44
N THR A 98 8.73 19.89 3.47
CA THR A 98 7.71 20.26 4.45
C THR A 98 8.15 21.40 5.37
N GLN A 99 9.45 21.67 5.49
CA GLN A 99 10.02 22.78 6.27
C GLN A 99 9.49 22.87 7.71
N GLY A 100 9.27 21.73 8.35
CA GLY A 100 8.75 21.66 9.72
C GLY A 100 7.24 21.90 9.84
N ALA A 101 6.48 21.87 8.75
CA ALA A 101 5.03 21.80 8.81
C ALA A 101 4.61 20.54 9.55
N HIS A 102 3.54 20.63 10.33
CA HIS A 102 2.99 19.44 11.00
C HIS A 102 2.30 18.54 9.98
N ILE A 103 2.87 17.36 9.77
CA ILE A 103 2.31 16.30 8.91
C ILE A 103 1.82 15.20 9.83
N PRO A 104 0.49 15.02 9.99
CA PRO A 104 -0.04 14.04 10.92
C PRO A 104 0.15 12.59 10.46
N GLU A 105 0.10 12.37 9.15
CA GLU A 105 0.13 11.04 8.56
C GLU A 105 0.82 11.06 7.20
N VAL A 106 1.53 9.96 6.87
CA VAL A 106 2.10 9.71 5.53
C VAL A 106 1.76 8.30 5.08
N SER A 107 1.58 8.10 3.78
CA SER A 107 1.38 6.77 3.20
C SER A 107 2.65 6.20 2.58
N VAL A 108 2.76 4.88 2.59
CA VAL A 108 3.87 4.13 1.96
C VAL A 108 3.30 2.92 1.24
N ARG A 109 3.76 2.65 0.02
CA ARG A 109 3.49 1.41 -0.70
C ARG A 109 4.59 0.39 -0.39
N LEU A 110 4.23 -0.84 -0.04
CA LEU A 110 5.18 -1.95 0.10
C LEU A 110 4.60 -3.22 -0.51
N PRO A 111 5.39 -4.03 -1.24
CA PRO A 111 5.00 -5.40 -1.54
C PRO A 111 4.71 -6.13 -0.24
N GLY A 112 3.57 -6.82 -0.19
CA GLY A 112 3.19 -7.57 1.00
C GLY A 112 4.02 -8.84 1.21
N PRO A 113 3.85 -9.51 2.35
CA PRO A 113 4.64 -10.70 2.67
C PRO A 113 4.42 -11.85 1.70
N VAL A 114 3.19 -12.06 1.19
CA VAL A 114 2.89 -13.10 0.20
C VAL A 114 3.58 -12.78 -1.12
N THR A 115 3.46 -11.55 -1.62
CA THR A 115 4.17 -11.11 -2.83
C THR A 115 5.68 -11.23 -2.64
N THR A 116 6.20 -10.90 -1.48
CA THR A 116 7.63 -11.00 -1.17
C THR A 116 8.15 -12.45 -1.26
N VAL A 117 7.44 -13.44 -0.69
CA VAL A 117 7.87 -14.84 -0.77
C VAL A 117 7.75 -15.43 -2.18
N ILE A 118 6.89 -14.85 -3.03
CA ILE A 118 6.73 -15.27 -4.41
C ILE A 118 7.81 -14.66 -5.31
N GLU A 119 8.14 -13.40 -5.13
CA GLU A 119 9.04 -12.67 -6.01
C GLU A 119 10.52 -12.83 -5.61
N ALA A 120 10.81 -12.92 -4.31
CA ALA A 120 12.17 -13.14 -3.85
C ALA A 120 12.61 -14.60 -3.99
N MET A 121 13.94 -14.79 -4.01
CA MET A 121 14.54 -16.09 -4.25
C MET A 121 15.35 -16.59 -3.04
N LEU A 122 15.42 -17.89 -2.92
CA LEU A 122 16.37 -18.60 -2.06
C LEU A 122 17.78 -18.51 -2.66
N PRO A 123 18.82 -18.72 -1.86
CA PRO A 123 20.21 -18.82 -2.37
C PRO A 123 20.43 -19.92 -3.41
N SER A 124 19.49 -20.87 -3.53
CA SER A 124 19.47 -21.90 -4.57
C SER A 124 18.99 -21.41 -5.93
N GLY A 125 18.44 -20.18 -6.02
CA GLY A 125 17.79 -19.64 -7.21
C GLY A 125 16.33 -20.09 -7.40
N GLN A 126 15.75 -20.80 -6.41
CA GLN A 126 14.34 -21.13 -6.38
C GLN A 126 13.54 -20.05 -5.65
N ARG A 127 12.23 -19.94 -5.93
CA ARG A 127 11.36 -19.02 -5.19
C ARG A 127 11.23 -19.42 -3.73
N ILE A 128 11.14 -18.44 -2.83
CA ILE A 128 10.99 -18.68 -1.38
C ILE A 128 9.70 -19.44 -1.08
N VAL A 129 8.65 -19.24 -1.87
CA VAL A 129 7.36 -19.92 -1.70
C VAL A 129 7.47 -21.46 -1.64
N ARG A 130 8.53 -22.07 -2.15
CA ARG A 130 8.78 -23.52 -2.10
C ARG A 130 9.14 -24.05 -0.72
N ASP A 131 9.73 -23.22 0.12
CA ASP A 131 10.27 -23.64 1.42
C ASP A 131 9.39 -23.06 2.54
N HIS A 132 8.79 -23.96 3.34
CA HIS A 132 7.87 -23.55 4.40
C HIS A 132 8.57 -22.71 5.48
N GLY A 133 9.78 -23.11 5.91
CA GLY A 133 10.54 -22.38 6.92
C GLY A 133 10.93 -20.99 6.41
N ALA A 134 11.45 -20.94 5.17
CA ALA A 134 11.81 -19.66 4.57
C ALA A 134 10.62 -18.71 4.38
N ARG A 135 9.40 -19.24 4.10
CA ARG A 135 8.18 -18.39 4.06
C ARG A 135 7.90 -17.72 5.40
N GLN A 136 8.01 -18.49 6.49
CA GLN A 136 7.80 -17.97 7.84
C GLN A 136 8.88 -16.94 8.24
N ASP A 137 10.14 -17.24 7.96
CA ASP A 137 11.27 -16.34 8.24
C ASP A 137 11.10 -15.00 7.49
N VAL A 138 10.70 -15.06 6.21
CA VAL A 138 10.49 -13.86 5.38
C VAL A 138 9.27 -13.08 5.84
N ALA A 139 8.16 -13.74 6.21
CA ALA A 139 6.98 -13.04 6.72
C ALA A 139 7.28 -12.35 8.06
N GLY A 140 8.03 -13.01 8.95
CA GLY A 140 8.51 -12.39 10.21
C GLY A 140 9.42 -11.19 9.95
N ALA A 141 10.42 -11.34 9.07
CA ALA A 141 11.33 -10.25 8.71
C ALA A 141 10.62 -9.10 7.97
N TRP A 142 9.52 -9.38 7.26
CA TRP A 142 8.68 -8.36 6.66
C TRP A 142 7.96 -7.53 7.74
N ALA A 143 7.40 -8.16 8.76
CA ALA A 143 6.80 -7.47 9.90
C ALA A 143 7.82 -6.58 10.64
N GLU A 144 9.03 -7.11 10.88
CA GLU A 144 10.14 -6.32 11.44
C GLU A 144 10.52 -5.13 10.55
N ALA A 145 10.52 -5.32 9.22
CA ALA A 145 10.82 -4.25 8.27
C ALA A 145 9.76 -3.13 8.29
N VAL A 146 8.49 -3.49 8.45
CA VAL A 146 7.40 -2.51 8.64
C VAL A 146 7.61 -1.73 9.93
N ALA A 147 7.87 -2.41 11.04
CA ALA A 147 8.09 -1.76 12.33
C ALA A 147 9.29 -0.80 12.29
N GLU A 148 10.40 -1.22 11.67
CA GLU A 148 11.60 -0.35 11.50
C GLU A 148 11.29 0.88 10.65
N LEU A 149 10.58 0.69 9.52
CA LEU A 149 10.20 1.79 8.64
C LEU A 149 9.27 2.78 9.34
N THR A 150 8.26 2.30 10.05
CA THR A 150 7.29 3.11 10.80
C THR A 150 7.99 3.91 11.90
N SER A 151 8.85 3.26 12.69
CA SER A 151 9.66 3.96 13.70
C SER A 151 10.53 5.03 13.05
N ARG A 152 11.19 4.72 11.93
CA ARG A 152 12.04 5.68 11.21
C ARG A 152 11.27 6.89 10.70
N ILE A 153 10.06 6.70 10.17
CA ILE A 153 9.17 7.79 9.73
C ILE A 153 8.76 8.64 10.93
N HIS A 154 8.33 7.98 12.01
CA HIS A 154 7.94 8.67 13.23
C HIS A 154 9.09 9.51 13.82
N ASP A 155 10.29 8.95 13.92
CA ASP A 155 11.46 9.62 14.49
C ASP A 155 11.92 10.84 13.68
N VAL A 156 11.73 10.80 12.36
CA VAL A 156 12.26 11.83 11.46
C VAL A 156 11.20 12.87 11.05
N ILE A 157 9.96 12.42 10.81
CA ILE A 157 8.87 13.28 10.34
C ILE A 157 7.91 13.63 11.49
N GLY A 158 7.75 12.75 12.48
CA GLY A 158 6.73 12.87 13.54
C GLY A 158 5.35 12.41 13.11
N ALA A 159 5.23 11.73 11.96
CA ALA A 159 3.97 11.32 11.35
C ALA A 159 3.57 9.88 11.72
N GLN A 160 2.27 9.61 11.73
CA GLN A 160 1.72 8.27 11.67
C GLN A 160 1.93 7.69 10.26
N THR A 161 1.92 6.36 10.13
CA THR A 161 2.18 5.70 8.86
C THR A 161 1.01 4.82 8.45
N THR A 162 0.47 5.07 7.26
CA THR A 162 -0.42 4.14 6.56
C THR A 162 0.37 3.40 5.48
N ILE A 163 0.31 2.07 5.50
CA ILE A 163 1.02 1.22 4.54
C ILE A 163 0.02 0.52 3.62
N PHE A 164 0.10 0.81 2.32
CA PHE A 164 -0.53 0.00 1.29
C PHE A 164 0.29 -1.28 1.09
N VAL A 165 -0.23 -2.37 1.64
CA VAL A 165 0.38 -3.72 1.54
C VAL A 165 -0.06 -4.34 0.22
N GLN A 166 0.79 -4.23 -0.79
CA GLN A 166 0.47 -4.65 -2.15
C GLN A 166 0.63 -6.15 -2.33
N GLU A 167 -0.47 -6.84 -2.62
CA GLU A 167 -0.52 -8.30 -2.77
C GLU A 167 -1.04 -8.77 -4.15
N PRO A 168 -0.50 -8.26 -5.26
CA PRO A 168 -0.97 -8.62 -6.60
C PRO A 168 -0.75 -10.10 -6.93
N GLN A 169 0.12 -10.80 -6.19
CA GLN A 169 0.41 -12.20 -6.38
C GLN A 169 -0.40 -13.14 -5.48
N ALA A 170 -1.08 -12.63 -4.44
CA ALA A 170 -1.73 -13.45 -3.42
C ALA A 170 -2.81 -14.37 -4.02
N GLN A 171 -3.73 -13.84 -4.81
CA GLN A 171 -4.77 -14.65 -5.46
C GLN A 171 -4.17 -15.71 -6.39
N ARG A 172 -3.15 -15.34 -7.17
CA ARG A 172 -2.48 -16.28 -8.07
C ARG A 172 -1.75 -17.38 -7.32
N ALA A 173 -1.24 -17.09 -6.12
CA ALA A 173 -0.62 -18.07 -5.25
C ALA A 173 -1.65 -19.07 -4.70
N VAL A 174 -2.80 -18.60 -4.25
CA VAL A 174 -3.91 -19.45 -3.79
C VAL A 174 -4.45 -20.33 -4.93
N ASP A 175 -4.61 -19.76 -6.12
CA ASP A 175 -5.07 -20.47 -7.31
C ASP A 175 -4.05 -21.48 -7.89
N GLY A 176 -2.82 -21.57 -7.36
CA GLY A 176 -1.75 -22.39 -7.93
C GLY A 176 -1.32 -21.95 -9.33
N LYS A 177 -1.34 -20.65 -9.62
CA LYS A 177 -1.01 -20.05 -10.92
C LYS A 177 0.36 -19.37 -10.96
N ILE A 178 1.19 -19.56 -9.94
CA ILE A 178 2.55 -19.02 -9.91
C ILE A 178 3.47 -19.95 -10.68
N ARG A 179 4.09 -19.43 -11.74
CA ARG A 179 5.07 -20.22 -12.49
C ARG A 179 6.39 -20.33 -11.74
N SER A 180 7.02 -21.48 -11.84
CA SER A 180 8.41 -21.70 -11.37
C SER A 180 9.38 -20.75 -12.09
N VAL A 181 10.59 -20.60 -11.56
CA VAL A 181 11.62 -19.74 -12.17
C VAL A 181 11.98 -20.20 -13.59
N SER A 182 11.98 -21.52 -13.85
CA SER A 182 12.19 -22.07 -15.19
C SER A 182 11.00 -21.89 -16.15
N GLY A 183 9.82 -21.57 -15.62
CA GLY A 183 8.57 -21.49 -16.39
C GLY A 183 7.99 -22.84 -16.80
N ALA A 184 8.67 -23.96 -16.53
CA ALA A 184 8.26 -25.30 -16.94
C ALA A 184 7.11 -25.87 -16.08
N ASP A 185 7.09 -25.49 -14.80
CA ASP A 185 6.13 -25.96 -13.80
C ASP A 185 5.41 -24.78 -13.13
N VAL A 186 4.43 -25.10 -12.29
CA VAL A 186 3.81 -24.17 -11.36
C VAL A 186 4.27 -24.45 -9.93
N GLU A 187 4.33 -23.42 -9.12
CA GLU A 187 4.60 -23.57 -7.68
C GLU A 187 3.37 -24.15 -6.99
N ARG A 188 3.58 -24.82 -5.85
CA ARG A 188 2.47 -25.30 -5.02
C ARG A 188 1.55 -24.13 -4.67
N ALA A 189 0.22 -24.35 -4.75
CA ALA A 189 -0.76 -23.42 -4.25
C ALA A 189 -0.57 -23.18 -2.74
N LEU A 190 -0.74 -21.95 -2.31
CA LEU A 190 -0.83 -21.60 -0.90
C LEU A 190 -2.26 -21.79 -0.40
N ASP A 191 -2.41 -22.31 0.81
CA ASP A 191 -3.70 -22.31 1.47
C ASP A 191 -4.05 -20.90 1.95
N ILE A 192 -5.36 -20.56 1.95
CA ILE A 192 -5.83 -19.25 2.44
C ILE A 192 -5.38 -19.01 3.89
N SER A 193 -5.33 -20.07 4.71
CA SER A 193 -4.82 -20.00 6.08
C SER A 193 -3.33 -19.63 6.16
N GLU A 194 -2.51 -20.09 5.20
CA GLU A 194 -1.09 -19.68 5.10
C GLU A 194 -0.97 -18.19 4.74
N VAL A 195 -1.77 -17.72 3.79
CA VAL A 195 -1.84 -16.29 3.40
C VAL A 195 -2.28 -15.43 4.59
N ARG A 196 -3.37 -15.80 5.26
CA ARG A 196 -3.86 -15.12 6.46
C ARG A 196 -2.79 -15.05 7.55
N SER A 197 -2.09 -16.14 7.83
CA SER A 197 -1.05 -16.19 8.85
C SER A 197 0.11 -15.25 8.54
N MET A 198 0.50 -15.12 7.27
CA MET A 198 1.53 -14.15 6.86
C MET A 198 1.07 -12.70 7.06
N TRP A 199 -0.18 -12.37 6.76
CA TRP A 199 -0.74 -11.05 7.00
C TRP A 199 -0.90 -10.74 8.49
N GLN A 200 -1.30 -11.72 9.31
CA GLN A 200 -1.43 -11.56 10.77
C GLN A 200 -0.12 -11.17 11.45
N LEU A 201 1.02 -11.67 10.97
CA LEU A 201 2.33 -11.25 11.50
C LEU A 201 2.57 -9.75 11.28
N ALA A 202 2.11 -9.20 10.16
CA ALA A 202 2.21 -7.79 9.83
C ALA A 202 1.25 -6.91 10.66
N ALA A 203 0.11 -7.42 11.06
CA ALA A 203 -0.94 -6.67 11.76
C ALA A 203 -0.54 -6.21 13.19
N HIS A 204 0.55 -6.72 13.73
CA HIS A 204 1.06 -6.34 15.06
C HIS A 204 2.02 -5.13 15.04
N THR A 205 1.97 -4.31 14.01
CA THR A 205 2.78 -3.09 13.89
C THR A 205 1.98 -1.85 14.26
N ASP A 206 2.65 -0.76 14.62
CA ASP A 206 2.02 0.53 14.94
C ASP A 206 1.54 1.31 13.68
N ALA A 207 1.63 0.69 12.51
CA ALA A 207 1.15 1.27 11.26
C ALA A 207 -0.30 0.86 10.97
N THR A 208 -1.06 1.73 10.33
CA THR A 208 -2.30 1.34 9.66
C THR A 208 -1.96 0.56 8.40
N LEU A 209 -2.35 -0.72 8.33
CA LEU A 209 -2.12 -1.54 7.15
C LEU A 209 -3.39 -1.60 6.30
N LEU A 210 -3.30 -1.17 5.06
CA LEU A 210 -4.34 -1.33 4.05
C LEU A 210 -3.90 -2.44 3.09
N ILE A 211 -4.43 -3.66 3.25
CA ILE A 211 -4.05 -4.80 2.40
C ILE A 211 -4.74 -4.64 1.04
N ASP A 212 -3.95 -4.29 0.04
CA ASP A 212 -4.38 -4.15 -1.35
C ASP A 212 -4.31 -5.51 -2.04
N THR A 213 -5.47 -6.14 -2.19
CA THR A 213 -5.60 -7.47 -2.76
C THR A 213 -6.85 -7.57 -3.66
N THR A 214 -6.99 -8.70 -4.34
CA THR A 214 -8.16 -8.95 -5.19
C THR A 214 -9.40 -9.20 -4.35
N ALA A 215 -10.58 -8.94 -4.93
CA ALA A 215 -11.87 -9.18 -4.28
C ALA A 215 -12.03 -10.60 -3.72
N GLY A 216 -11.41 -11.61 -4.33
CA GLY A 216 -11.45 -12.99 -3.83
C GLY A 216 -10.78 -13.21 -2.48
N LEU A 217 -9.91 -12.30 -2.05
CA LEU A 217 -9.20 -12.36 -0.76
C LEU A 217 -9.53 -11.18 0.16
N ALA A 218 -10.43 -10.27 -0.25
CA ALA A 218 -10.77 -9.08 0.52
C ALA A 218 -11.34 -9.43 1.92
N SER A 219 -12.25 -10.42 2.01
CA SER A 219 -12.78 -10.90 3.28
C SER A 219 -11.69 -11.48 4.19
N THR A 220 -10.73 -12.22 3.61
CA THR A 220 -9.58 -12.76 4.37
C THR A 220 -8.66 -11.65 4.87
N ALA A 221 -8.46 -10.60 4.08
CA ALA A 221 -7.69 -9.41 4.50
C ALA A 221 -8.40 -8.66 5.63
N ALA A 222 -9.72 -8.48 5.53
CA ALA A 222 -10.54 -7.84 6.55
C ALA A 222 -10.55 -8.57 7.90
N GLU A 223 -10.43 -9.91 7.91
CA GLU A 223 -10.27 -10.67 9.14
C GLU A 223 -8.95 -10.38 9.88
N VAL A 224 -7.95 -9.88 9.17
CA VAL A 224 -6.64 -9.52 9.74
C VAL A 224 -6.60 -8.07 10.21
N GLY A 225 -7.34 -7.18 9.54
CA GLY A 225 -7.35 -5.76 9.84
C GLY A 225 -8.02 -4.95 8.74
N SER A 226 -7.32 -3.98 8.21
CA SER A 226 -7.83 -3.09 7.17
C SER A 226 -7.55 -3.62 5.77
N VAL A 227 -8.41 -3.29 4.82
CA VAL A 227 -8.29 -3.69 3.42
C VAL A 227 -8.39 -2.47 2.51
N ALA A 228 -7.68 -2.48 1.39
CA ALA A 228 -7.89 -1.58 0.27
C ALA A 228 -8.52 -2.34 -0.90
N MET A 229 -9.58 -1.80 -1.48
CA MET A 229 -10.33 -2.43 -2.56
C MET A 229 -10.85 -1.40 -3.56
N GLU A 230 -11.17 -1.87 -4.77
CA GLU A 230 -11.86 -1.02 -5.74
C GLU A 230 -13.25 -0.64 -5.24
N LEU A 231 -13.62 0.63 -5.39
CA LEU A 231 -14.98 1.07 -5.09
C LEU A 231 -15.97 0.32 -5.99
N PRO A 232 -16.95 -0.37 -5.40
CA PRO A 232 -17.92 -1.10 -6.19
C PRO A 232 -18.87 -0.15 -6.90
N VAL A 233 -19.01 -0.30 -8.22
CA VAL A 233 -19.89 0.51 -9.06
C VAL A 233 -21.03 -0.33 -9.59
N GLY A 234 -22.26 0.19 -9.52
CA GLY A 234 -23.48 -0.49 -9.99
C GLY A 234 -24.11 -1.41 -8.94
N ARG A 235 -25.15 -2.15 -9.34
CA ARG A 235 -25.89 -3.08 -8.48
C ARG A 235 -25.72 -4.51 -9.01
N THR A 236 -24.76 -5.21 -8.46
CA THR A 236 -24.51 -6.65 -8.71
C THR A 236 -24.35 -7.35 -7.37
N GLN A 237 -24.46 -8.67 -7.33
CA GLN A 237 -24.21 -9.42 -6.09
C GLN A 237 -22.80 -9.12 -5.53
N ARG A 238 -21.79 -9.03 -6.38
CA ARG A 238 -20.42 -8.67 -5.96
C ARG A 238 -20.35 -7.27 -5.36
N THR A 239 -21.15 -6.34 -5.84
CA THR A 239 -21.26 -4.98 -5.28
C THR A 239 -21.85 -5.02 -3.88
N GLU A 240 -22.90 -5.84 -3.68
CA GLU A 240 -23.54 -6.06 -2.38
C GLU A 240 -22.54 -6.64 -1.37
N GLU A 241 -21.85 -7.71 -1.71
CA GLU A 241 -20.82 -8.34 -0.86
C GLU A 241 -19.70 -7.35 -0.45
N THR A 242 -19.32 -6.47 -1.37
CA THR A 242 -18.27 -5.46 -1.07
C THR A 242 -18.77 -4.38 -0.13
N TRP A 243 -20.00 -3.88 -0.33
CA TRP A 243 -20.56 -2.89 0.58
C TRP A 243 -20.86 -3.46 1.97
N GLU A 244 -21.31 -4.71 2.08
CA GLU A 244 -21.43 -5.41 3.36
C GLU A 244 -20.08 -5.49 4.09
N LEU A 245 -18.99 -5.72 3.35
CA LEU A 245 -17.65 -5.74 3.91
C LEU A 245 -17.22 -4.35 4.37
N VAL A 246 -17.50 -3.30 3.58
CA VAL A 246 -17.24 -1.89 3.96
C VAL A 246 -18.00 -1.55 5.24
N ASP A 247 -19.30 -1.88 5.32
CA ASP A 247 -20.13 -1.66 6.50
C ASP A 247 -19.55 -2.35 7.74
N SER A 248 -19.17 -3.61 7.60
CA SER A 248 -18.56 -4.38 8.69
C SER A 248 -17.28 -3.72 9.22
N LEU A 249 -16.41 -3.23 8.33
CA LEU A 249 -15.16 -2.57 8.72
C LEU A 249 -15.42 -1.21 9.37
N VAL A 250 -16.25 -0.40 8.74
CA VAL A 250 -16.61 0.94 9.25
C VAL A 250 -17.30 0.84 10.62
N SER A 251 -18.22 -0.12 10.78
CA SER A 251 -18.90 -0.37 12.06
C SER A 251 -17.95 -0.87 13.16
N ALA A 252 -16.85 -1.51 12.79
CA ALA A 252 -15.77 -1.92 13.67
C ALA A 252 -14.70 -0.83 13.90
N GLU A 253 -14.94 0.40 13.42
CA GLU A 253 -13.98 1.53 13.44
C GLU A 253 -12.63 1.17 12.79
N THR A 254 -12.65 0.24 11.82
CA THR A 254 -11.48 -0.22 11.10
C THR A 254 -11.33 0.57 9.79
N PRO A 255 -10.16 1.15 9.51
CA PRO A 255 -9.95 1.89 8.26
C PRO A 255 -10.16 1.01 7.03
N VAL A 256 -10.83 1.55 6.01
CA VAL A 256 -11.02 0.90 4.71
C VAL A 256 -10.54 1.82 3.59
N GLY A 257 -9.69 1.30 2.71
CA GLY A 257 -9.24 1.99 1.51
C GLY A 257 -10.19 1.72 0.34
N LEU A 258 -10.63 2.77 -0.35
CA LEU A 258 -11.46 2.64 -1.54
C LEU A 258 -10.74 3.27 -2.73
N TYR A 259 -10.33 2.44 -3.69
CA TYR A 259 -9.78 2.90 -4.97
C TYR A 259 -10.88 3.47 -5.85
N LEU A 260 -10.74 4.74 -6.20
CA LEU A 260 -11.71 5.47 -6.98
C LEU A 260 -11.43 5.36 -8.49
N PRO A 261 -12.45 5.17 -9.33
CA PRO A 261 -12.29 5.23 -10.77
C PRO A 261 -12.14 6.70 -11.22
N HIS A 262 -10.99 7.04 -11.80
CA HIS A 262 -10.70 8.39 -12.29
C HIS A 262 -11.25 8.59 -13.72
N ASN A 263 -12.57 8.64 -13.87
CA ASN A 263 -13.22 8.70 -15.19
C ASN A 263 -14.42 9.67 -15.29
N THR A 264 -14.68 10.43 -14.22
CA THR A 264 -15.82 11.37 -14.16
C THR A 264 -15.40 12.71 -13.56
N THR A 265 -16.29 13.71 -13.57
CA THR A 265 -16.05 14.96 -12.83
C THR A 265 -16.07 14.69 -11.33
N PRO A 266 -15.13 15.27 -10.57
CA PRO A 266 -14.96 14.94 -9.15
C PRO A 266 -16.21 15.27 -8.31
N GLU A 267 -16.90 16.35 -8.60
CA GLU A 267 -18.08 16.79 -7.84
C GLU A 267 -19.25 15.79 -8.00
N LEU A 268 -19.56 15.40 -9.23
CA LEU A 268 -20.61 14.40 -9.50
C LEU A 268 -20.27 13.05 -8.91
N PHE A 269 -18.99 12.68 -8.97
CA PHE A 269 -18.54 11.43 -8.35
C PHE A 269 -18.71 11.47 -6.84
N ALA A 270 -18.37 12.59 -6.19
CA ALA A 270 -18.50 12.75 -4.74
C ALA A 270 -19.95 12.65 -4.26
N GLU A 271 -20.87 13.29 -4.98
CA GLU A 271 -22.30 13.20 -4.70
C GLU A 271 -22.83 11.77 -4.84
N ASP A 272 -22.51 11.09 -5.95
CA ASP A 272 -22.88 9.70 -6.19
C ASP A 272 -22.30 8.77 -5.12
N PHE A 273 -21.06 8.98 -4.72
CA PHE A 273 -20.40 8.18 -3.68
C PHE A 273 -21.13 8.33 -2.34
N ILE A 274 -21.38 9.56 -1.90
CA ILE A 274 -22.06 9.80 -0.63
C ILE A 274 -23.50 9.24 -0.67
N GLN A 275 -24.22 9.41 -1.78
CA GLN A 275 -25.56 8.86 -1.91
C GLN A 275 -25.55 7.33 -1.82
N GLN A 276 -24.63 6.64 -2.52
CA GLN A 276 -24.47 5.19 -2.42
C GLN A 276 -24.10 4.77 -0.99
N TYR A 277 -23.15 5.46 -0.35
CA TYR A 277 -22.72 5.19 1.02
C TYR A 277 -23.92 5.23 2.01
N LEU A 278 -24.78 6.23 1.87
CA LEU A 278 -25.97 6.38 2.72
C LEU A 278 -27.08 5.36 2.36
N ASP A 279 -27.28 5.06 1.07
CA ASP A 279 -28.25 4.07 0.59
C ASP A 279 -27.96 2.66 1.12
N TRP A 280 -26.70 2.37 1.41
CA TRP A 280 -26.26 1.13 2.08
C TRP A 280 -26.41 1.18 3.61
N GLY A 281 -26.96 2.27 4.15
CA GLY A 281 -27.25 2.44 5.58
C GLY A 281 -26.05 2.83 6.43
N LEU A 282 -24.93 3.16 5.81
CA LEU A 282 -23.73 3.64 6.50
C LEU A 282 -23.94 5.03 7.09
N THR A 283 -23.41 5.25 8.29
CA THR A 283 -23.58 6.53 8.96
C THR A 283 -22.56 7.58 8.53
N PRO A 284 -22.90 8.87 8.51
CA PRO A 284 -21.94 9.93 8.23
C PRO A 284 -20.68 9.88 9.11
N ALA A 285 -20.81 9.46 10.37
CA ALA A 285 -19.69 9.31 11.29
C ALA A 285 -18.64 8.29 10.78
N GLY A 286 -19.09 7.23 10.15
CA GLY A 286 -18.21 6.18 9.63
C GLY A 286 -17.26 6.64 8.52
N LEU A 287 -17.51 7.78 7.87
CA LEU A 287 -16.63 8.31 6.82
C LEU A 287 -15.21 8.66 7.31
N GLU A 288 -15.01 8.87 8.60
CA GLU A 288 -13.67 9.09 9.16
C GLU A 288 -12.76 7.84 9.02
N HIS A 289 -13.35 6.65 8.89
CA HIS A 289 -12.65 5.40 8.67
C HIS A 289 -12.44 5.10 7.18
N VAL A 290 -13.02 5.90 6.28
CA VAL A 290 -12.87 5.72 4.83
C VAL A 290 -11.65 6.49 4.33
N ARG A 291 -10.76 5.77 3.66
CA ARG A 291 -9.59 6.29 2.95
C ARG A 291 -9.88 6.26 1.45
N LEU A 292 -10.20 7.42 0.87
CA LEU A 292 -10.37 7.55 -0.57
C LEU A 292 -9.00 7.55 -1.22
N THR A 293 -8.77 6.67 -2.16
CA THR A 293 -7.48 6.57 -2.83
C THR A 293 -7.62 6.48 -4.34
N LEU A 294 -6.64 7.01 -5.04
CA LEU A 294 -6.53 6.94 -6.48
C LEU A 294 -5.20 6.29 -6.82
N GLN A 295 -5.26 5.19 -7.59
CA GLN A 295 -4.05 4.55 -8.06
C GLN A 295 -3.47 5.32 -9.25
N LEU A 296 -2.38 6.04 -9.00
CA LEU A 296 -1.66 6.80 -10.00
C LEU A 296 -0.39 6.05 -10.40
N VAL A 297 -0.43 5.37 -11.53
CA VAL A 297 0.69 4.56 -12.01
C VAL A 297 1.50 5.35 -13.04
N SER A 298 2.73 5.71 -12.68
CA SER A 298 3.81 6.17 -13.57
C SER A 298 3.38 7.06 -14.76
N GLY A 299 2.58 8.10 -14.47
CA GLY A 299 2.23 9.13 -15.44
C GLY A 299 3.26 10.26 -15.48
N ALA A 300 3.16 11.14 -16.50
CA ALA A 300 3.86 12.42 -16.48
C ALA A 300 3.44 13.21 -15.22
N GLU A 301 4.33 14.06 -14.70
CA GLU A 301 4.06 14.87 -13.49
C GLU A 301 2.72 15.62 -13.56
N ARG A 302 2.35 16.10 -14.76
CA ARG A 302 1.08 16.77 -15.00
C ARG A 302 -0.14 15.84 -14.80
N GLU A 303 -0.05 14.57 -15.21
CA GLU A 303 -1.15 13.61 -15.03
C GLU A 303 -1.31 13.24 -13.56
N VAL A 304 -0.20 13.10 -12.84
CA VAL A 304 -0.23 12.87 -11.39
C VAL A 304 -0.81 14.08 -10.66
N GLY A 305 -0.39 15.30 -11.00
CA GLY A 305 -0.94 16.54 -10.44
C GLY A 305 -2.43 16.65 -10.62
N THR A 306 -2.94 16.42 -11.84
CA THR A 306 -4.38 16.40 -12.13
C THR A 306 -5.12 15.33 -11.32
N GLY A 307 -4.54 14.14 -11.16
CA GLY A 307 -5.13 13.08 -10.34
C GLY A 307 -5.19 13.45 -8.86
N LEU A 308 -4.15 14.08 -8.32
CA LEU A 308 -4.12 14.56 -6.93
C LEU A 308 -5.18 15.66 -6.69
N GLU A 309 -5.27 16.64 -7.59
CA GLU A 309 -6.30 17.67 -7.56
C GLU A 309 -7.71 17.06 -7.61
N TRP A 310 -7.93 16.08 -8.49
CA TRP A 310 -9.20 15.36 -8.61
C TRP A 310 -9.56 14.65 -7.30
N LEU A 311 -8.63 13.90 -6.70
CA LEU A 311 -8.85 13.18 -5.44
C LEU A 311 -9.15 14.13 -4.29
N ARG A 312 -8.43 15.26 -4.19
CA ARG A 312 -8.72 16.31 -3.21
C ARG A 312 -10.11 16.86 -3.37
N THR A 313 -10.49 17.22 -4.61
CA THR A 313 -11.83 17.78 -4.90
C THR A 313 -12.93 16.79 -4.54
N VAL A 314 -12.76 15.49 -4.82
CA VAL A 314 -13.73 14.46 -4.39
C VAL A 314 -13.89 14.45 -2.86
N ALA A 315 -12.79 14.40 -2.13
CA ALA A 315 -12.84 14.33 -0.67
C ALA A 315 -13.47 15.58 -0.03
N GLU A 316 -13.10 16.77 -0.51
CA GLU A 316 -13.62 18.05 -0.04
C GLU A 316 -15.12 18.21 -0.39
N HIS A 317 -15.51 17.84 -1.63
CA HIS A 317 -16.88 17.95 -2.08
C HIS A 317 -17.79 16.94 -1.36
N ALA A 318 -17.34 15.72 -1.13
CA ALA A 318 -18.03 14.71 -0.34
C ALA A 318 -18.34 15.24 1.08
N ALA A 319 -17.37 15.90 1.73
CA ALA A 319 -17.57 16.53 3.04
C ALA A 319 -18.59 17.69 3.00
N GLY A 320 -18.51 18.53 1.97
CA GLY A 320 -19.45 19.65 1.74
C GLY A 320 -20.86 19.17 1.48
N TYR A 321 -21.03 18.18 0.60
CA TYR A 321 -22.34 17.62 0.26
C TYR A 321 -23.01 16.98 1.48
N LEU A 322 -22.26 16.20 2.25
CA LEU A 322 -22.75 15.61 3.50
C LEU A 322 -23.26 16.64 4.51
N ALA A 323 -22.65 17.83 4.55
CA ALA A 323 -23.09 18.91 5.43
C ALA A 323 -24.42 19.58 4.99
N THR A 324 -24.91 19.30 3.79
CA THR A 324 -26.18 19.80 3.24
C THR A 324 -27.33 18.82 3.41
N LEU A 325 -27.06 17.56 3.73
CA LEU A 325 -28.05 16.52 4.01
C LEU A 325 -28.48 16.52 5.48
#